data_2e5ad26493d78e20601be2c14d1fd45c
#
_entry.id   2e5ad26493d78e20601be2c14d1fd45c
#
_cell.length_a   1.000
_cell.length_b   1.000
_cell.length_c   1.000
_cell.angle_alpha   90.00
_cell.angle_beta   90.00
_cell.angle_gamma   90.00
#
_symmetry.space_group_name_H-M   'P 1'
#
loop_
_entity.id
_entity.type
_entity.pdbx_description
1 polymer ?
#
loop_
_entity_poly.entity_id
_entity_poly.type
_entity_poly.pdbx_seq_one_letter_code
_entity_poly.pdbx_strand_id
1 'polypeptide(L)'
;MRLNFLVKSENTIAEIPIIKIRPNKAQPRRQFDACELTQLSESIAENGILQPLTVRKVSVAEFELIAGERRLRASVMAGLKKVPCIVIKCSEKESAVYALLENLQRCDLSFFEEARGISRLIRRYGLTQEQAAKKLGKNQSTIANKLRLLRLTYEEQEWIDNAGLSERHARALLKIENDNLRREALSKIISDNLNVLQ
;
A
#
# COMPACT_ATOMS: atom_id res chain seq x y z
N MET A 1 5.90 -12.21 -2.81
CA MET A 1 7.26 -11.68 -2.57
C MET A 1 7.40 -11.37 -1.09
N ARG A 2 8.39 -11.95 -0.40
CA ARG A 2 8.43 -12.03 1.07
C ARG A 2 8.80 -10.71 1.72
N LEU A 3 8.09 -10.30 2.78
CA LEU A 3 8.41 -9.23 3.75
C LEU A 3 9.78 -9.44 4.49
N ASN A 4 10.70 -10.18 3.88
CA ASN A 4 11.97 -10.60 4.50
C ASN A 4 12.96 -9.46 4.77
N PHE A 5 12.66 -8.21 4.36
CA PHE A 5 13.65 -7.12 4.43
C PHE A 5 13.59 -6.28 5.71
N LEU A 6 12.58 -6.45 6.57
CA LEU A 6 12.31 -5.51 7.66
C LEU A 6 12.32 -6.11 9.07
N VAL A 7 12.57 -7.41 9.21
CA VAL A 7 12.48 -8.04 10.54
C VAL A 7 13.75 -8.76 10.88
N LYS A 8 14.68 -8.05 11.52
CA LYS A 8 15.70 -8.63 12.40
C LYS A 8 15.04 -8.89 13.75
N SER A 9 14.26 -9.95 13.88
CA SER A 9 13.87 -10.54 15.16
C SER A 9 13.19 -11.87 14.91
N GLU A 10 13.34 -12.81 15.79
CA GLU A 10 12.73 -14.12 15.84
C GLU A 10 11.23 -14.04 15.54
N ASN A 11 10.86 -14.22 14.28
CA ASN A 11 9.47 -14.25 13.85
C ASN A 11 8.85 -15.57 14.29
N THR A 12 8.26 -15.59 15.45
CA THR A 12 7.55 -16.75 15.93
C THR A 12 6.14 -16.74 15.32
N ILE A 13 5.77 -17.79 14.60
CA ILE A 13 4.39 -18.03 14.21
C ILE A 13 3.67 -18.56 15.44
N ALA A 14 2.61 -17.86 15.85
CA ALA A 14 1.81 -18.22 17.01
C ALA A 14 0.32 -18.25 16.63
N GLU A 15 -0.40 -19.24 17.17
CA GLU A 15 -1.87 -19.28 17.11
C GLU A 15 -2.47 -18.29 18.10
N ILE A 16 -3.08 -17.22 17.61
CA ILE A 16 -3.61 -16.15 18.44
C ILE A 16 -5.15 -16.18 18.38
N PRO A 17 -5.84 -16.14 19.53
CA PRO A 17 -7.30 -16.00 19.56
C PRO A 17 -7.74 -14.71 18.85
N ILE A 18 -8.72 -14.81 17.94
CA ILE A 18 -9.20 -13.67 17.14
C ILE A 18 -9.66 -12.51 18.03
N ILE A 19 -10.32 -12.83 19.15
CA ILE A 19 -10.81 -11.83 20.11
C ILE A 19 -9.69 -10.94 20.71
N LYS A 20 -8.44 -11.41 20.67
CA LYS A 20 -7.27 -10.67 21.16
C LYS A 20 -6.62 -9.79 20.09
N ILE A 21 -7.11 -9.85 18.84
CA ILE A 21 -6.54 -9.11 17.72
C ILE A 21 -7.43 -7.89 17.45
N ARG A 22 -6.89 -6.69 17.65
CA ARG A 22 -7.58 -5.44 17.31
C ARG A 22 -7.22 -5.01 15.90
N PRO A 23 -8.20 -4.58 15.08
CA PRO A 23 -7.93 -3.96 13.78
C PRO A 23 -7.07 -2.70 13.94
N ASN A 24 -6.21 -2.43 12.97
CA ASN A 24 -5.43 -1.20 12.96
C ASN A 24 -6.31 -0.02 12.49
N LYS A 25 -6.49 0.99 13.35
CA LYS A 25 -7.26 2.21 13.03
C LYS A 25 -6.70 3.02 11.85
N ALA A 26 -5.43 2.84 11.53
CA ALA A 26 -4.73 3.55 10.45
C ALA A 26 -4.82 2.83 9.08
N GLN A 27 -5.57 1.73 8.97
CA GLN A 27 -5.76 1.00 7.70
C GLN A 27 -6.50 1.88 6.68
N PRO A 28 -5.92 2.13 5.50
CA PRO A 28 -6.51 3.01 4.50
C PRO A 28 -7.70 2.37 3.77
N ARG A 29 -7.75 1.04 3.66
CA ARG A 29 -8.83 0.32 2.96
C ARG A 29 -10.01 0.08 3.90
N ARG A 30 -11.11 0.80 3.66
CA ARG A 30 -12.37 0.67 4.43
C ARG A 30 -13.47 -0.09 3.68
N GLN A 31 -13.39 -0.14 2.36
CA GLN A 31 -14.36 -0.84 1.51
C GLN A 31 -13.78 -2.18 1.08
N PHE A 32 -14.54 -3.24 1.29
CA PHE A 32 -14.22 -4.60 0.88
C PHE A 32 -15.40 -5.12 0.09
N ASP A 33 -15.14 -5.73 -1.04
CA ASP A 33 -16.16 -6.43 -1.82
C ASP A 33 -16.67 -7.62 -0.99
N ALA A 34 -17.99 -7.65 -0.78
CA ALA A 34 -18.64 -8.69 0.03
C ALA A 34 -18.49 -10.07 -0.63
N CYS A 35 -18.57 -10.14 -1.97
CA CYS A 35 -18.43 -11.39 -2.71
C CYS A 35 -17.03 -11.98 -2.55
N GLU A 36 -15.98 -11.14 -2.77
CA GLU A 36 -14.59 -11.57 -2.57
C GLU A 36 -14.30 -12.01 -1.12
N LEU A 37 -14.95 -11.37 -0.14
CA LEU A 37 -14.76 -11.72 1.26
C LEU A 37 -15.41 -13.06 1.60
N THR A 38 -16.59 -13.34 1.02
CA THR A 38 -17.30 -14.63 1.17
C THR A 38 -16.48 -15.77 0.58
N GLN A 39 -16.01 -15.63 -0.66
CA GLN A 39 -15.15 -16.64 -1.30
C GLN A 39 -13.88 -16.92 -0.47
N LEU A 40 -13.27 -15.88 0.08
CA LEU A 40 -12.09 -16.04 0.94
C LEU A 40 -12.46 -16.75 2.26
N SER A 41 -13.65 -16.50 2.81
CA SER A 41 -14.13 -17.16 4.02
C SER A 41 -14.37 -18.65 3.79
N GLU A 42 -14.97 -19.04 2.68
CA GLU A 42 -15.16 -20.44 2.27
C GLU A 42 -13.81 -21.15 2.11
N SER A 43 -12.88 -20.53 1.39
CA SER A 43 -11.53 -21.08 1.23
C SER A 43 -10.80 -21.24 2.57
N ILE A 44 -10.96 -20.30 3.50
CA ILE A 44 -10.35 -20.38 4.83
C ILE A 44 -11.03 -21.47 5.68
N ALA A 45 -12.33 -21.69 5.53
CA ALA A 45 -13.05 -22.76 6.23
C ALA A 45 -12.56 -24.15 5.79
N GLU A 46 -12.25 -24.32 4.49
CA GLU A 46 -11.80 -25.60 3.93
C GLU A 46 -10.29 -25.84 4.16
N ASN A 47 -9.45 -24.85 3.91
CA ASN A 47 -8.00 -25.02 3.81
C ASN A 47 -7.24 -24.37 4.96
N GLY A 48 -7.92 -23.65 5.85
CA GLY A 48 -7.29 -22.82 6.87
C GLY A 48 -6.59 -21.58 6.28
N ILE A 49 -5.81 -20.91 7.09
CA ILE A 49 -5.06 -19.71 6.69
C ILE A 49 -3.68 -20.13 6.20
N LEU A 50 -3.48 -20.17 4.89
CA LEU A 50 -2.20 -20.52 4.26
C LEU A 50 -1.10 -19.47 4.51
N GLN A 51 -1.49 -18.19 4.54
CA GLN A 51 -0.56 -17.10 4.80
C GLN A 51 -0.88 -16.44 6.14
N PRO A 52 -0.01 -16.54 7.17
CA PRO A 52 -0.25 -15.98 8.49
C PRO A 52 -0.54 -14.46 8.46
N LEU A 53 -1.32 -13.99 9.41
CA LEU A 53 -1.50 -12.56 9.65
C LEU A 53 -0.22 -11.97 10.26
N THR A 54 -0.03 -10.66 10.11
CA THR A 54 1.07 -9.97 10.79
C THR A 54 0.48 -9.08 11.89
N VAL A 55 0.94 -9.30 13.12
CA VAL A 55 0.46 -8.56 14.30
C VAL A 55 1.62 -8.02 15.12
N ARG A 56 1.38 -6.95 15.87
CA ARG A 56 2.28 -6.51 16.95
C ARG A 56 1.65 -6.79 18.32
N LYS A 57 2.50 -7.08 19.28
CA LYS A 57 2.07 -7.22 20.67
C LYS A 57 1.92 -5.82 21.29
N VAL A 58 0.73 -5.49 21.77
CA VAL A 58 0.43 -4.21 22.44
C VAL A 58 0.54 -4.36 23.96
N SER A 59 0.02 -5.46 24.49
CA SER A 59 0.09 -5.81 25.91
C SER A 59 0.27 -7.33 26.07
N VAL A 60 0.25 -7.81 27.31
CA VAL A 60 0.35 -9.26 27.58
C VAL A 60 -0.75 -10.06 26.90
N ALA A 61 -1.95 -9.46 26.75
CA ALA A 61 -3.16 -10.14 26.25
C ALA A 61 -3.70 -9.58 24.94
N GLU A 62 -3.10 -8.52 24.38
CA GLU A 62 -3.65 -7.81 23.22
C GLU A 62 -2.64 -7.66 22.11
N PHE A 63 -3.13 -7.88 20.89
CA PHE A 63 -2.38 -7.73 19.65
C PHE A 63 -3.09 -6.73 18.74
N GLU A 64 -2.33 -6.00 17.94
CA GLU A 64 -2.84 -5.12 16.90
C GLU A 64 -2.43 -5.66 15.54
N LEU A 65 -3.39 -5.71 14.62
CA LEU A 65 -3.16 -6.16 13.26
C LEU A 65 -2.29 -5.14 12.49
N ILE A 66 -1.20 -5.59 11.89
CA ILE A 66 -0.37 -4.81 10.98
C ILE A 66 -0.80 -5.08 9.53
N ALA A 67 -0.93 -6.36 9.16
CA ALA A 67 -1.32 -6.77 7.81
C ALA A 67 -2.22 -8.01 7.83
N GLY A 68 -3.14 -8.09 6.85
CA GLY A 68 -4.05 -9.23 6.70
C GLY A 68 -5.49 -8.96 7.12
N GLU A 69 -6.00 -7.72 7.03
CA GLU A 69 -7.38 -7.35 7.42
C GLU A 69 -8.45 -8.24 6.72
N ARG A 70 -8.31 -8.49 5.40
CA ARG A 70 -9.24 -9.38 4.67
C ARG A 70 -9.26 -10.78 5.27
N ARG A 71 -8.07 -11.34 5.57
CA ARG A 71 -7.93 -12.66 6.17
C ARG A 71 -8.52 -12.71 7.58
N LEU A 72 -8.32 -11.67 8.39
CA LEU A 72 -8.93 -11.58 9.72
C LEU A 72 -10.45 -11.58 9.62
N ARG A 73 -11.05 -10.75 8.76
CA ARG A 73 -12.50 -10.68 8.57
C ARG A 73 -13.07 -11.98 8.04
N ALA A 74 -12.45 -12.55 7.00
CA ALA A 74 -12.86 -13.83 6.44
C ALA A 74 -12.76 -14.97 7.47
N SER A 75 -11.76 -14.95 8.35
CA SER A 75 -11.63 -15.93 9.45
C SER A 75 -12.73 -15.80 10.48
N VAL A 76 -13.16 -14.57 10.78
CA VAL A 76 -14.33 -14.34 11.64
C VAL A 76 -15.60 -14.91 11.01
N MET A 77 -15.82 -14.66 9.70
CA MET A 77 -16.96 -15.21 8.95
C MET A 77 -16.91 -16.74 8.88
N ALA A 78 -15.73 -17.33 8.74
CA ALA A 78 -15.51 -18.78 8.75
C ALA A 78 -15.66 -19.41 10.15
N GLY A 79 -15.89 -18.62 11.21
CA GLY A 79 -16.10 -19.11 12.57
C GLY A 79 -14.82 -19.58 13.28
N LEU A 80 -13.63 -19.24 12.79
CA LEU A 80 -12.39 -19.62 13.44
C LEU A 80 -12.24 -18.93 14.80
N LYS A 81 -11.75 -19.68 15.79
CA LYS A 81 -11.47 -19.14 17.13
C LYS A 81 -10.05 -18.57 17.25
N LYS A 82 -9.11 -19.11 16.50
CA LYS A 82 -7.68 -18.72 16.48
C LYS A 82 -7.18 -18.61 15.05
N VAL A 83 -6.14 -17.83 14.85
CA VAL A 83 -5.52 -17.64 13.54
C VAL A 83 -3.99 -17.62 13.66
N PRO A 84 -3.26 -18.18 12.68
CA PRO A 84 -1.81 -18.14 12.67
C PRO A 84 -1.33 -16.71 12.42
N CYS A 85 -0.46 -16.22 13.29
CA CYS A 85 0.07 -14.86 13.25
C CYS A 85 1.59 -14.84 13.37
N ILE A 86 2.23 -13.98 12.58
CA ILE A 86 3.61 -13.58 12.79
C ILE A 86 3.59 -12.41 13.78
N VAL A 87 4.19 -12.61 14.96
CA VAL A 87 4.26 -11.57 15.99
C VAL A 87 5.53 -10.77 15.82
N ILE A 88 5.36 -9.46 15.58
CA ILE A 88 6.47 -8.51 15.43
C ILE A 88 6.55 -7.62 16.69
N LYS A 89 7.76 -7.48 17.22
CA LYS A 89 8.05 -6.50 18.27
C LYS A 89 8.36 -5.16 17.62
N CYS A 90 7.42 -4.24 17.63
CA CYS A 90 7.61 -2.89 17.09
C CYS A 90 6.78 -1.87 17.86
N SER A 91 7.22 -0.61 17.82
CA SER A 91 6.46 0.52 18.35
C SER A 91 5.22 0.81 17.51
N GLU A 92 4.31 1.61 18.03
CA GLU A 92 3.12 2.05 17.29
C GLU A 92 3.49 2.80 16.00
N LYS A 93 4.52 3.65 16.05
CA LYS A 93 5.03 4.36 14.88
C LYS A 93 5.55 3.40 13.81
N GLU A 94 6.31 2.39 14.20
CA GLU A 94 6.82 1.37 13.27
C GLU A 94 5.70 0.50 12.70
N SER A 95 4.71 0.11 13.52
CA SER A 95 3.51 -0.63 13.07
C SER A 95 2.78 0.12 11.97
N ALA A 96 2.57 1.42 12.16
CA ALA A 96 1.90 2.25 11.17
C ALA A 96 2.74 2.43 9.87
N VAL A 97 4.08 2.45 9.98
CA VAL A 97 4.99 2.41 8.83
C VAL A 97 4.84 1.09 8.09
N TYR A 98 4.82 -0.04 8.78
CA TYR A 98 4.67 -1.36 8.16
C TYR A 98 3.35 -1.52 7.43
N ALA A 99 2.24 -1.09 8.02
CA ALA A 99 0.92 -1.11 7.38
C ALA A 99 0.89 -0.25 6.10
N LEU A 100 1.56 0.91 6.11
CA LEU A 100 1.65 1.77 4.93
C LEU A 100 2.57 1.18 3.85
N LEU A 101 3.68 0.56 4.24
CA LEU A 101 4.61 -0.11 3.33
C LEU A 101 3.95 -1.32 2.65
N GLU A 102 3.18 -2.13 3.41
CA GLU A 102 2.42 -3.24 2.85
C GLU A 102 1.44 -2.76 1.79
N ASN A 103 0.67 -1.70 2.09
CA ASN A 103 -0.27 -1.14 1.15
C ASN A 103 0.41 -0.56 -0.10
N LEU A 104 1.62 0.03 0.03
CA LEU A 104 2.40 0.53 -1.10
C LEU A 104 3.01 -0.58 -1.98
N GLN A 105 3.10 -1.81 -1.49
CA GLN A 105 3.61 -2.96 -2.25
C GLN A 105 2.51 -3.71 -3.02
N ARG A 106 1.27 -3.20 -3.01
CA ARG A 106 0.18 -3.77 -3.80
C ARG A 106 0.43 -3.54 -5.28
N CYS A 107 0.11 -4.56 -6.09
CA CYS A 107 0.32 -4.54 -7.55
C CYS A 107 -0.74 -3.72 -8.30
N ASP A 108 -1.84 -3.36 -7.65
CA ASP A 108 -3.03 -2.72 -8.23
C ASP A 108 -3.09 -1.20 -8.00
N LEU A 109 -2.02 -0.59 -7.45
CA LEU A 109 -1.96 0.86 -7.26
C LEU A 109 -1.61 1.59 -8.56
N SER A 110 -2.33 2.69 -8.84
CA SER A 110 -1.87 3.63 -9.85
C SER A 110 -0.54 4.26 -9.44
N PHE A 111 0.25 4.71 -10.41
CA PHE A 111 1.53 5.37 -10.10
C PHE A 111 1.36 6.69 -9.33
N PHE A 112 0.20 7.34 -9.43
CA PHE A 112 -0.16 8.50 -8.59
C PHE A 112 -0.52 8.10 -7.16
N GLU A 113 -1.24 6.98 -6.98
CA GLU A 113 -1.53 6.44 -5.64
C GLU A 113 -0.25 6.03 -4.92
N GLU A 114 0.67 5.38 -5.64
CA GLU A 114 2.01 5.06 -5.12
C GLU A 114 2.75 6.33 -4.70
N ALA A 115 2.78 7.37 -5.55
CA ALA A 115 3.43 8.65 -5.25
C ALA A 115 2.82 9.32 -4.02
N ARG A 116 1.47 9.36 -3.91
CA ARG A 116 0.75 9.89 -2.74
C ARG A 116 1.06 9.10 -1.47
N GLY A 117 1.15 7.78 -1.58
CA GLY A 117 1.52 6.91 -0.47
C GLY A 117 2.95 7.17 0.03
N ILE A 118 3.91 7.31 -0.89
CA ILE A 118 5.31 7.66 -0.59
C ILE A 118 5.39 9.04 0.09
N SER A 119 4.67 10.03 -0.44
CA SER A 119 4.62 11.38 0.14
C SER A 119 4.08 11.34 1.58
N ARG A 120 3.00 10.59 1.83
CA ARG A 120 2.44 10.39 3.18
C ARG A 120 3.42 9.72 4.12
N LEU A 121 4.14 8.70 3.65
CA LEU A 121 5.17 8.00 4.41
C LEU A 121 6.26 8.98 4.87
N ILE A 122 6.81 9.76 3.95
CA ILE A 122 7.87 10.74 4.21
C ILE A 122 7.39 11.79 5.21
N ARG A 123 6.25 12.43 4.95
CA ARG A 123 5.73 13.53 5.78
C ARG A 123 5.34 13.08 7.19
N ARG A 124 4.61 11.96 7.30
CA ARG A 124 4.07 11.48 8.58
C ARG A 124 5.16 10.99 9.53
N TYR A 125 6.26 10.45 8.99
CA TYR A 125 7.31 9.84 9.80
C TYR A 125 8.63 10.62 9.79
N GLY A 126 8.67 11.78 9.12
CA GLY A 126 9.86 12.62 9.05
C GLY A 126 11.04 11.95 8.35
N LEU A 127 10.76 11.07 7.37
CA LEU A 127 11.81 10.35 6.67
C LEU A 127 12.44 11.22 5.58
N THR A 128 13.73 11.01 5.31
CA THR A 128 14.35 11.49 4.08
C THR A 128 13.92 10.62 2.89
N GLN A 129 14.08 11.14 1.65
CA GLN A 129 13.81 10.34 0.45
C GLN A 129 14.70 9.09 0.38
N GLU A 130 15.93 9.18 0.85
CA GLU A 130 16.87 8.06 0.92
C GLU A 130 16.39 6.99 1.90
N GLN A 131 15.95 7.41 3.10
CA GLN A 131 15.40 6.50 4.09
C GLN A 131 14.13 5.80 3.60
N ALA A 132 13.25 6.54 2.89
CA ALA A 132 12.06 5.97 2.26
C ALA A 132 12.43 4.97 1.16
N ALA A 133 13.42 5.30 0.32
CA ALA A 133 13.93 4.42 -0.72
C ALA A 133 14.44 3.09 -0.13
N LYS A 134 15.28 3.16 0.90
CA LYS A 134 15.79 1.97 1.60
C LYS A 134 14.68 1.11 2.18
N LYS A 135 13.65 1.74 2.80
CA LYS A 135 12.49 1.00 3.35
C LYS A 135 11.62 0.35 2.26
N LEU A 136 11.53 0.96 1.09
CA LEU A 136 10.74 0.46 -0.05
C LEU A 136 11.55 -0.48 -0.97
N GLY A 137 12.85 -0.69 -0.73
CA GLY A 137 13.72 -1.47 -1.61
C GLY A 137 13.89 -0.83 -3.00
N LYS A 138 13.81 0.50 -3.07
CA LYS A 138 13.93 1.29 -4.32
C LYS A 138 15.15 2.21 -4.26
N ASN A 139 15.56 2.74 -5.42
CA ASN A 139 16.58 3.78 -5.47
C ASN A 139 15.99 5.15 -5.09
N GLN A 140 16.80 6.02 -4.49
CA GLN A 140 16.39 7.38 -4.11
C GLN A 140 15.87 8.18 -5.33
N SER A 141 16.51 8.02 -6.50
CA SER A 141 16.07 8.65 -7.75
C SER A 141 14.66 8.21 -8.18
N THR A 142 14.29 6.94 -7.93
CA THR A 142 12.94 6.43 -8.18
C THR A 142 11.93 7.13 -7.28
N ILE A 143 12.24 7.28 -5.99
CA ILE A 143 11.39 8.01 -5.04
C ILE A 143 11.22 9.47 -5.45
N ALA A 144 12.33 10.14 -5.80
CA ALA A 144 12.29 11.53 -6.26
C ALA A 144 11.40 11.70 -7.52
N ASN A 145 11.54 10.80 -8.50
CA ASN A 145 10.70 10.82 -9.70
C ASN A 145 9.22 10.61 -9.38
N LYS A 146 8.88 9.66 -8.51
CA LYS A 146 7.50 9.45 -8.05
C LYS A 146 6.92 10.68 -7.37
N LEU A 147 7.67 11.31 -6.47
CA LEU A 147 7.21 12.52 -5.78
C LEU A 147 7.03 13.71 -6.73
N ARG A 148 7.84 13.81 -7.79
CA ARG A 148 7.69 14.86 -8.81
C ARG A 148 6.36 14.77 -9.55
N LEU A 149 5.76 13.58 -9.71
CA LEU A 149 4.46 13.40 -10.35
C LEU A 149 3.34 14.15 -9.61
N LEU A 150 3.48 14.35 -8.31
CA LEU A 150 2.52 15.11 -7.49
C LEU A 150 2.56 16.63 -7.72
N ARG A 151 3.42 17.12 -8.61
CA ARG A 151 3.42 18.51 -9.09
C ARG A 151 2.36 18.76 -10.15
N LEU A 152 1.87 17.70 -10.83
CA LEU A 152 0.70 17.79 -11.71
C LEU A 152 -0.54 18.10 -10.87
N THR A 153 -1.43 18.94 -11.42
CA THR A 153 -2.69 19.26 -10.75
C THR A 153 -3.57 18.02 -10.61
N TYR A 154 -4.52 18.06 -9.69
CA TYR A 154 -5.43 16.92 -9.48
C TYR A 154 -6.20 16.57 -10.77
N GLU A 155 -6.66 17.58 -11.51
CA GLU A 155 -7.35 17.41 -12.80
C GLU A 155 -6.46 16.72 -13.85
N GLU A 156 -5.19 17.14 -13.96
CA GLU A 156 -4.23 16.51 -14.87
C GLU A 156 -3.97 15.04 -14.49
N GLN A 157 -3.86 14.75 -13.19
CA GLN A 157 -3.70 13.38 -12.72
C GLN A 157 -4.91 12.51 -13.09
N GLU A 158 -6.14 13.02 -12.91
CA GLU A 158 -7.36 12.30 -13.30
C GLU A 158 -7.44 12.06 -14.80
N TRP A 159 -7.09 13.07 -15.62
CA TRP A 159 -7.08 12.90 -17.09
C TRP A 159 -6.08 11.82 -17.52
N ILE A 160 -4.90 11.81 -16.91
CA ILE A 160 -3.85 10.84 -17.20
C ILE A 160 -4.30 9.43 -16.80
N ASP A 161 -4.88 9.25 -15.60
CA ASP A 161 -5.37 7.95 -15.12
C ASP A 161 -6.55 7.46 -15.98
N ASN A 162 -7.54 8.32 -16.30
CA ASN A 162 -8.72 7.98 -17.11
C ASN A 162 -8.35 7.63 -18.57
N ALA A 163 -7.34 8.30 -19.13
CA ALA A 163 -6.85 8.02 -20.48
C ALA A 163 -5.90 6.81 -20.53
N GLY A 164 -5.60 6.16 -19.38
CA GLY A 164 -4.68 5.02 -19.33
C GLY A 164 -3.24 5.37 -19.71
N LEU A 165 -2.84 6.64 -19.60
CA LEU A 165 -1.49 7.07 -19.94
C LEU A 165 -0.48 6.54 -18.93
N SER A 166 0.74 6.26 -19.40
CA SER A 166 1.80 5.72 -18.57
C SER A 166 2.51 6.79 -17.72
N GLU A 167 3.22 6.35 -16.69
CA GLU A 167 4.11 7.22 -15.88
C GLU A 167 5.11 8.00 -16.73
N ARG A 168 5.53 7.44 -17.89
CA ARG A 168 6.46 8.12 -18.82
C ARG A 168 5.80 9.37 -19.42
N HIS A 169 4.52 9.30 -19.81
CA HIS A 169 3.77 10.46 -20.30
C HIS A 169 3.64 11.54 -19.20
N ALA A 170 3.28 11.16 -17.99
CA ALA A 170 3.20 12.09 -16.85
C ALA A 170 4.53 12.79 -16.58
N ARG A 171 5.66 12.08 -16.69
CA ARG A 171 7.00 12.67 -16.52
C ARG A 171 7.41 13.58 -17.68
N ALA A 172 6.98 13.28 -18.91
CA ALA A 172 7.22 14.15 -20.06
C ALA A 172 6.48 15.47 -19.90
N LEU A 173 5.20 15.43 -19.50
CA LEU A 173 4.38 16.61 -19.23
C LEU A 173 4.96 17.52 -18.15
N LEU A 174 5.63 16.99 -17.14
CA LEU A 174 6.30 17.78 -16.10
C LEU A 174 7.46 18.65 -16.61
N LYS A 175 7.94 18.46 -17.84
CA LYS A 175 8.94 19.32 -18.47
C LYS A 175 8.32 20.64 -18.96
N ILE A 176 7.02 20.69 -19.14
CA ILE A 176 6.27 21.88 -19.54
C ILE A 176 5.89 22.63 -18.26
N GLU A 177 6.53 23.77 -18.01
CA GLU A 177 6.35 24.55 -16.79
C GLU A 177 5.01 25.33 -16.79
N ASN A 178 4.56 25.78 -17.95
CA ASN A 178 3.32 26.52 -18.09
C ASN A 178 2.12 25.58 -18.03
N ASP A 179 1.24 25.79 -17.06
CA ASP A 179 0.07 24.92 -16.80
C ASP A 179 -0.90 24.86 -18.00
N ASN A 180 -1.12 26.00 -18.72
CA ASN A 180 -2.01 26.02 -19.86
C ASN A 180 -1.43 25.23 -21.04
N LEU A 181 -0.16 25.42 -21.36
CA LEU A 181 0.53 24.66 -22.42
C LEU A 181 0.58 23.17 -22.06
N ARG A 182 0.73 22.84 -20.79
CA ARG A 182 0.75 21.46 -20.34
C ARG A 182 -0.62 20.78 -20.50
N ARG A 183 -1.73 21.51 -20.21
CA ARG A 183 -3.09 21.02 -20.45
C ARG A 183 -3.38 20.85 -21.95
N GLU A 184 -2.94 21.78 -22.80
CA GLU A 184 -3.07 21.64 -24.25
C GLU A 184 -2.30 20.42 -24.77
N ALA A 185 -1.06 20.23 -24.33
CA ALA A 185 -0.26 19.06 -24.67
C ALA A 185 -0.93 17.76 -24.21
N LEU A 186 -1.47 17.72 -22.99
CA LEU A 186 -2.19 16.56 -22.46
C LEU A 186 -3.43 16.25 -23.29
N SER A 187 -4.23 17.27 -23.62
CA SER A 187 -5.40 17.11 -24.51
C SER A 187 -5.01 16.53 -25.87
N LYS A 188 -3.92 17.03 -26.46
CA LYS A 188 -3.42 16.54 -27.75
C LYS A 188 -2.89 15.11 -27.67
N ILE A 189 -2.18 14.75 -26.59
CA ILE A 189 -1.73 13.35 -26.36
C ILE A 189 -2.92 12.40 -26.34
N ILE A 190 -4.00 12.79 -25.70
CA ILE A 190 -5.22 11.98 -25.55
C ILE A 190 -5.96 11.89 -26.90
N SER A 191 -6.19 13.02 -27.60
CA SER A 191 -6.92 13.04 -28.88
C SER A 191 -6.22 12.27 -29.98
N ASP A 192 -4.93 12.44 -30.09
CA ASP A 192 -4.12 11.91 -31.19
C ASP A 192 -3.45 10.57 -30.84
N ASN A 193 -3.69 10.07 -29.61
CA ASN A 193 -3.10 8.85 -29.05
C ASN A 193 -1.57 8.80 -29.20
N LEU A 194 -0.91 9.92 -28.91
CA LEU A 194 0.53 10.08 -29.09
C LEU A 194 1.32 9.24 -28.10
N ASN A 195 2.47 8.72 -28.54
CA ASN A 195 3.42 8.08 -27.65
C ASN A 195 4.41 9.12 -27.06
N VAL A 196 5.25 8.70 -26.09
CA VAL A 196 6.16 9.59 -25.33
C VAL A 196 7.25 10.24 -26.20
N LEU A 197 7.51 9.74 -27.41
CA LEU A 197 8.54 10.26 -28.31
C LEU A 197 7.98 11.25 -29.33
N GLN A 198 6.69 11.32 -29.49
CA GLN A 198 5.94 12.26 -30.32
C GLN A 198 5.58 13.53 -29.54
#